data_c856ad807cdb518ce3e4f276e7b9582c
#
_entry.id   c856ad807cdb518ce3e4f276e7b9582c
#
_cell.length_a   1.000
_cell.length_b   1.000
_cell.length_c   1.000
_cell.angle_alpha   90.00
_cell.angle_beta   90.00
_cell.angle_gamma   90.00
#
_symmetry.space_group_name_H-M   'P 1'
#
loop_
_entity.id
_entity.type
_entity.pdbx_description
1 polymer ?
#
loop_
_entity_poly.entity_id
_entity_poly.type
_entity_poly.pdbx_seq_one_letter_code
_entity_poly.pdbx_strand_id
1 'polypeptide(L)'
;MLNIIIIEDDQSAMNQLVNTLHSVADDVHIKAAISSVKEGIEYMAQLPEADLILSDVQLCDGLSFEIFKHTTSKIPVVFITGFDEFMLT
;
A
#
# COMPACT_ATOMS: atom_id res chain seq x y z
N MET A 1 4.65 0.27 18.19
CA MET A 1 3.63 -0.18 17.21
C MET A 1 4.01 0.25 15.82
N LEU A 2 3.92 -0.64 14.87
CA LEU A 2 4.26 -0.35 13.48
C LEU A 2 2.97 0.02 12.74
N ASN A 3 2.88 1.24 12.27
CA ASN A 3 1.70 1.72 11.54
C ASN A 3 1.94 1.59 10.05
N ILE A 4 1.09 0.83 9.38
CA ILE A 4 1.24 0.51 7.97
C ILE A 4 0.04 0.98 7.17
N ILE A 5 0.30 1.59 6.02
CA ILE A 5 -0.72 1.92 5.04
C ILE A 5 -0.61 0.86 3.93
N ILE A 6 -1.73 0.28 3.54
CA ILE A 6 -1.75 -0.73 2.48
C ILE A 6 -2.53 -0.19 1.30
N ILE A 7 -1.97 -0.35 0.11
CA ILE A 7 -2.59 0.07 -1.14
C ILE A 7 -2.75 -1.17 -2.02
N GLU A 8 -3.98 -1.61 -2.19
CA GLU A 8 -4.29 -2.83 -2.92
C GLU A 8 -5.76 -2.79 -3.34
N ASP A 9 -6.05 -3.03 -4.60
CA ASP A 9 -7.43 -2.94 -5.11
C ASP A 9 -8.21 -4.25 -5.03
N ASP A 10 -7.53 -5.38 -4.87
CA ASP A 10 -8.19 -6.68 -4.75
C ASP A 10 -8.46 -6.97 -3.28
N GLN A 11 -9.73 -7.08 -2.92
CA GLN A 11 -10.11 -7.30 -1.52
C GLN A 11 -9.54 -8.60 -0.97
N SER A 12 -9.50 -9.65 -1.77
CA SER A 12 -8.95 -10.93 -1.35
C SER A 12 -7.45 -10.81 -1.05
N ALA A 13 -6.71 -10.13 -1.93
CA ALA A 13 -5.28 -9.93 -1.73
C ALA A 13 -5.03 -9.04 -0.51
N MET A 14 -5.87 -8.02 -0.31
CA MET A 14 -5.78 -7.15 0.86
C MET A 14 -5.94 -7.98 2.14
N ASN A 15 -6.96 -8.85 2.18
CA ASN A 15 -7.21 -9.67 3.35
C ASN A 15 -6.06 -10.62 3.64
N GLN A 16 -5.48 -11.22 2.59
CA GLN A 16 -4.33 -12.11 2.76
C GLN A 16 -3.13 -11.36 3.31
N LEU A 17 -2.89 -10.17 2.81
CA LEU A 17 -1.76 -9.38 3.24
C LEU A 17 -1.91 -8.96 4.70
N VAL A 18 -3.10 -8.51 5.10
CA VAL A 18 -3.37 -8.13 6.48
C VAL A 18 -3.17 -9.34 7.41
N ASN A 19 -3.71 -10.49 7.02
CA ASN A 19 -3.57 -11.70 7.84
C ASN A 19 -2.12 -12.11 7.97
N THR A 20 -1.36 -12.03 6.89
CA THR A 20 0.06 -12.38 6.90
C THR A 20 0.82 -11.45 7.84
N LEU A 21 0.57 -10.16 7.76
CA LEU A 21 1.24 -9.20 8.63
C LEU A 21 0.95 -9.48 10.09
N HIS A 22 -0.30 -9.77 10.42
CA HIS A 22 -0.67 -10.05 11.81
C HIS A 22 -0.12 -11.39 12.31
N SER A 23 0.17 -12.32 11.40
CA SER A 23 0.72 -13.61 11.79
C SER A 23 2.22 -13.56 12.08
N VAL A 24 2.93 -12.61 11.46
CA VAL A 24 4.38 -12.51 11.62
C VAL A 24 4.80 -11.42 12.60
N ALA A 25 3.90 -10.53 12.97
CA ALA A 25 4.21 -9.45 13.90
C ALA A 25 2.96 -9.08 14.70
N ASP A 26 3.10 -9.10 16.02
CA ASP A 26 1.97 -8.78 16.91
C ASP A 26 1.72 -7.28 17.02
N ASP A 27 2.70 -6.49 16.62
CA ASP A 27 2.71 -5.06 16.88
C ASP A 27 2.45 -4.23 15.63
N VAL A 28 1.61 -4.75 14.75
CA VAL A 28 1.27 -4.09 13.49
C VAL A 28 -0.13 -3.51 13.58
N HIS A 29 -0.25 -2.26 13.16
CA HIS A 29 -1.54 -1.58 13.05
C HIS A 29 -1.73 -1.13 11.61
N ILE A 30 -2.82 -1.55 10.99
CA ILE A 30 -3.16 -1.14 9.64
C ILE A 30 -3.89 0.20 9.73
N LYS A 31 -3.17 1.25 9.44
CA LYS A 31 -3.69 2.60 9.59
C LYS A 31 -4.73 2.94 8.53
N ALA A 32 -4.52 2.48 7.32
CA ALA A 32 -5.43 2.74 6.22
C ALA A 32 -5.28 1.67 5.15
N ALA A 33 -6.38 1.37 4.48
CA ALA A 33 -6.43 0.45 3.36
C ALA A 33 -7.00 1.22 2.17
N ILE A 34 -6.20 1.38 1.13
CA ILE A 34 -6.52 2.22 -0.02
C ILE A 34 -6.64 1.32 -1.24
N SER A 35 -7.66 1.53 -2.07
CA SER A 35 -7.97 0.62 -3.15
C SER A 35 -7.80 1.21 -4.54
N SER A 36 -7.46 2.48 -4.68
CA SER A 36 -7.30 3.09 -6.00
C SER A 36 -6.26 4.19 -5.99
N VAL A 37 -5.79 4.57 -7.18
CA VAL A 37 -4.87 5.69 -7.32
C VAL A 37 -5.53 6.98 -6.84
N LYS A 38 -6.78 7.19 -7.26
CA LYS A 38 -7.50 8.40 -6.86
C LYS A 38 -7.60 8.51 -5.35
N GLU A 39 -8.01 7.45 -4.69
CA GLU A 39 -8.13 7.44 -3.24
C GLU A 39 -6.78 7.67 -2.59
N GLY A 40 -5.73 7.07 -3.16
CA GLY A 40 -4.37 7.24 -2.64
C GLY A 40 -3.89 8.66 -2.73
N ILE A 41 -4.14 9.33 -3.85
CA ILE A 41 -3.75 10.74 -4.01
C ILE A 41 -4.45 11.60 -2.97
N GLU A 42 -5.75 11.38 -2.79
CA GLU A 42 -6.53 12.15 -1.82
C GLU A 42 -6.06 11.91 -0.39
N TYR A 43 -5.76 10.66 -0.06
CA TYR A 43 -5.31 10.32 1.28
C TYR A 43 -3.93 10.89 1.57
N MET A 44 -2.99 10.71 0.64
CA MET A 44 -1.61 11.19 0.84
C MET A 44 -1.52 12.71 0.83
N ALA A 45 -2.49 13.39 0.23
CA ALA A 45 -2.54 14.86 0.27
C ALA A 45 -2.71 15.39 1.69
N GLN A 46 -3.21 14.58 2.60
CA GLN A 46 -3.37 14.95 4.00
C GLN A 46 -2.10 14.75 4.81
N LEU A 47 -1.03 14.28 4.17
CA LEU A 47 0.26 14.00 4.79
C LEU A 47 0.10 13.14 6.05
N PRO A 48 -0.46 11.94 5.90
CA PRO A 48 -0.65 11.05 7.04
C PRO A 48 0.67 10.61 7.62
N GLU A 49 0.65 10.20 8.87
CA GLU A 49 1.82 9.64 9.54
C GLU A 49 1.71 8.13 9.56
N ALA A 50 2.79 7.47 9.17
CA ALA A 50 2.88 6.01 9.21
C ALA A 50 4.35 5.63 9.12
N ASP A 51 4.63 4.36 9.41
CA ASP A 51 6.00 3.87 9.37
C ASP A 51 6.36 3.28 8.01
N LEU A 52 5.38 2.79 7.29
CA LEU A 52 5.61 2.07 6.05
C LEU A 52 4.35 2.06 5.20
N ILE A 53 4.54 2.09 3.89
CA ILE A 53 3.48 1.87 2.92
C ILE A 53 3.80 0.61 2.14
N LEU A 54 2.85 -0.32 2.11
CA LEU A 54 2.94 -1.49 1.25
C LEU A 54 1.94 -1.27 0.11
N SER A 55 2.44 -1.26 -1.11
CA SER A 55 1.63 -0.89 -2.26
C SER A 55 1.77 -1.88 -3.41
N ASP A 56 0.64 -2.29 -3.95
CA ASP A 56 0.64 -2.99 -5.23
C ASP A 56 1.13 -2.00 -6.29
N VAL A 57 1.73 -2.51 -7.35
CA VAL A 57 2.21 -1.68 -8.45
C VAL A 57 1.04 -1.22 -9.32
N GLN A 58 0.12 -2.13 -9.62
CA GLN A 58 -0.98 -1.84 -10.54
C GLN A 58 -2.32 -1.89 -9.83
N LEU A 59 -3.05 -0.80 -9.93
CA LEU A 59 -4.39 -0.69 -9.35
C LEU A 59 -5.41 -0.61 -10.51
N CYS A 60 -6.69 -0.67 -10.15
CA CYS A 60 -7.75 -0.68 -11.16
C CYS A 60 -7.77 0.59 -12.02
N ASP A 61 -7.32 1.71 -11.49
CA ASP A 61 -7.35 2.99 -12.18
C ASP A 61 -5.97 3.53 -12.55
N GLY A 62 -4.94 2.69 -12.51
CA GLY A 62 -3.61 3.09 -12.94
C GLY A 62 -2.49 2.52 -12.10
N LEU A 63 -1.30 3.04 -12.29
CA LEU A 63 -0.13 2.60 -11.54
C LEU A 63 -0.03 3.37 -10.23
N SER A 64 0.26 2.65 -9.16
CA SER A 64 0.36 3.27 -7.84
C SER A 64 1.48 4.30 -7.74
N PHE A 65 2.47 4.23 -8.64
CA PHE A 65 3.52 5.24 -8.71
C PHE A 65 2.95 6.66 -8.83
N GLU A 66 1.79 6.79 -9.47
CA GLU A 66 1.16 8.11 -9.63
C GLU A 66 0.78 8.74 -8.31
N ILE A 67 0.46 7.91 -7.30
CA ILE A 67 0.13 8.43 -5.98
C ILE A 67 1.33 9.19 -5.42
N PHE A 68 2.51 8.61 -5.56
CA PHE A 68 3.71 9.15 -4.92
C PHE A 68 4.33 10.31 -5.69
N LYS A 69 3.92 10.52 -6.92
CA LYS A 69 4.31 11.71 -7.67
C LYS A 69 3.60 12.97 -7.17
N HIS A 70 2.47 12.79 -6.50
CA HIS A 70 1.63 13.88 -6.07
C HIS A 70 1.74 14.19 -4.58
N THR A 71 2.69 13.59 -3.89
CA THR A 71 2.84 13.82 -2.46
C THR A 71 4.28 14.14 -2.11
N THR A 72 4.45 14.93 -1.04
CA THR A 72 5.77 15.22 -0.49
C THR A 72 6.10 14.30 0.68
N SER A 73 5.25 13.34 0.97
CA SER A 73 5.47 12.40 2.07
C SER A 73 6.77 11.64 1.88
N LYS A 74 7.47 11.40 2.99
CA LYS A 74 8.73 10.65 2.99
C LYS A 74 8.60 9.29 3.63
N ILE A 75 7.38 8.82 3.80
CA ILE A 75 7.16 7.47 4.33
C ILE A 75 7.75 6.46 3.34
N PRO A 76 8.55 5.50 3.80
CA PRO A 76 9.10 4.48 2.92
C PRO A 76 7.99 3.66 2.26
N VAL A 77 8.17 3.36 0.98
CA VAL A 77 7.19 2.58 0.22
C VAL A 77 7.86 1.30 -0.26
N VAL A 78 7.23 0.18 0.02
CA VAL A 78 7.64 -1.12 -0.52
C VAL A 78 6.59 -1.54 -1.53
N PHE A 79 7.00 -1.74 -2.78
CA PHE A 79 6.07 -2.16 -3.82
C PHE A 79 6.01 -3.68 -3.86
N ILE A 80 4.78 -4.18 -3.85
CA ILE A 80 4.51 -5.60 -3.91
C ILE A 80 3.92 -5.87 -5.28
N THR A 81 4.56 -6.75 -6.06
CA THR A 81 4.05 -7.10 -7.37
C THR A 81 3.39 -8.46 -7.30
N GLY A 82 2.44 -8.69 -8.18
CA GLY A 82 1.93 -10.02 -8.40
C GLY A 82 3.08 -10.88 -8.93
N PHE A 83 3.04 -12.17 -8.63
CA PHE A 83 4.15 -13.02 -9.04
C PHE A 83 4.32 -13.08 -10.55
N ASP A 84 3.27 -12.85 -11.31
CA ASP A 84 3.36 -12.83 -12.77
C ASP A 84 4.24 -11.68 -13.25
N GLU A 85 4.08 -10.52 -12.62
CA GLU A 85 4.88 -9.35 -12.96
C GLU A 85 6.32 -9.57 -12.57
N PHE A 86 6.52 -10.23 -11.46
CA PHE A 86 7.85 -10.53 -10.98
C PHE A 86 8.63 -11.33 -12.01
N MET A 87 7.96 -12.18 -12.75
CA MET A 87 8.61 -13.04 -13.74
C MET A 87 9.17 -12.27 -14.91
N LEU A 88 8.82 -11.02 -15.07
CA LEU A 88 9.32 -10.19 -16.15
C LEU A 88 10.76 -9.75 -15.93
N THR A 89 11.21 -9.84 -14.72
CA THR A 89 12.58 -9.42 -14.43
C THR A 89 13.54 -10.56 -14.60
#